data_b8064b562e7c8923ee25fb2f9e22a90d
#
_entry.id   b8064b562e7c8923ee25fb2f9e22a90d
#
_cell.length_a   1.000
_cell.length_b   1.000
_cell.length_c   1.000
_cell.angle_alpha   90.00
_cell.angle_beta   90.00
_cell.angle_gamma   90.00
#
_symmetry.space_group_name_H-M   'P 1'
#
loop_
_entity.id
_entity.type
_entity.pdbx_description
1 polymer ?
#
loop_
_entity_poly.entity_id
_entity_poly.type
_entity_poly.pdbx_seq_one_letter_code
_entity_poly.pdbx_strand_id
1 'polypeptide(L)'
;MAGLLAIAAGSGASAQETTAFAFLRNDVGARAAALAGSVVSLTNDPVLLFYNPASLGTLASPSGSAGFFKHLLDINAGYAVYGQEIAGVGHVGAGVIYTNYGSFDRSDEFGNTSGTFTASDIAFSAGYSNSLEENVFYGGVVKFIYSSIDTYRATALAADIGILYRLPESRLSLGASLRNIGRETGTYAGVNETLPLDFAVGASVVPRGLPLLLNVDFHRLNENPGGFIDRFRAFTVGGEFTLSRVFQARFGYNNQGRKDLQTGTTPGLAGFSAGVGITVSSTVVDYSLSALGPIGNLHRISVGMAF
;
A
#
# COMPACT_ATOMS: atom_id res chain seq x y z
N MET A 1 -16.40 -58.64 -11.28
CA MET A 1 -17.02 -57.32 -11.21
C MET A 1 -16.18 -56.46 -10.29
N ALA A 2 -15.29 -55.64 -10.86
CA ALA A 2 -14.39 -54.77 -10.12
C ALA A 2 -14.92 -53.32 -10.23
N GLY A 3 -15.33 -52.73 -9.10
CA GLY A 3 -15.79 -51.35 -9.02
C GLY A 3 -14.61 -50.43 -8.91
N LEU A 4 -14.40 -49.55 -9.89
CA LEU A 4 -13.47 -48.44 -9.84
C LEU A 4 -14.04 -47.37 -8.93
N LEU A 5 -13.37 -47.09 -7.80
CA LEU A 5 -13.59 -45.90 -6.97
C LEU A 5 -12.78 -44.76 -7.58
N ALA A 6 -13.45 -43.84 -8.25
CA ALA A 6 -12.83 -42.59 -8.68
C ALA A 6 -12.72 -41.65 -7.48
N ILE A 7 -11.51 -41.46 -6.98
CA ILE A 7 -11.20 -40.42 -6.01
C ILE A 7 -11.13 -39.08 -6.78
N ALA A 8 -12.18 -38.27 -6.67
CA ALA A 8 -12.15 -36.90 -7.09
C ALA A 8 -11.20 -36.12 -6.15
N ALA A 9 -9.99 -35.83 -6.63
CA ALA A 9 -9.11 -34.88 -6.00
C ALA A 9 -9.75 -33.48 -6.15
N GLY A 10 -10.46 -33.05 -5.13
CA GLY A 10 -10.90 -31.67 -5.02
C GLY A 10 -9.66 -30.76 -4.97
N SER A 11 -9.44 -30.00 -6.03
CA SER A 11 -8.56 -28.86 -6.01
C SER A 11 -9.08 -27.90 -4.95
N GLY A 12 -8.44 -27.88 -3.79
CA GLY A 12 -8.69 -26.90 -2.75
C GLY A 12 -8.37 -25.52 -3.32
N ALA A 13 -9.38 -24.78 -3.74
CA ALA A 13 -9.28 -23.36 -3.88
C ALA A 13 -8.91 -22.84 -2.49
N SER A 14 -7.71 -22.32 -2.32
CA SER A 14 -7.34 -21.54 -1.14
C SER A 14 -8.33 -20.40 -1.07
N ALA A 15 -9.26 -20.46 -0.12
CA ALA A 15 -10.10 -19.32 0.19
C ALA A 15 -9.15 -18.19 0.57
N GLN A 16 -9.09 -17.16 -0.25
CA GLN A 16 -8.37 -15.94 0.07
C GLN A 16 -9.00 -15.44 1.36
N GLU A 17 -8.22 -15.33 2.44
CA GLU A 17 -8.72 -14.80 3.71
C GLU A 17 -9.26 -13.40 3.43
N THR A 18 -10.58 -13.27 3.42
CA THR A 18 -11.25 -11.98 3.31
C THR A 18 -11.12 -11.30 4.66
N THR A 19 -10.47 -10.15 4.69
CA THR A 19 -10.39 -9.29 5.88
C THR A 19 -11.26 -8.06 5.67
N ALA A 20 -12.01 -7.66 6.69
CA ALA A 20 -12.78 -6.41 6.70
C ALA A 20 -11.89 -5.18 6.49
N PHE A 21 -10.60 -5.28 6.77
CA PHE A 21 -9.65 -4.18 6.69
C PHE A 21 -8.78 -4.23 5.43
N ALA A 22 -9.29 -4.80 4.33
CA ALA A 22 -8.56 -4.96 3.06
C ALA A 22 -8.07 -3.63 2.47
N PHE A 23 -8.71 -2.49 2.78
CA PHE A 23 -8.31 -1.17 2.33
C PHE A 23 -6.88 -0.79 2.77
N LEU A 24 -6.36 -1.38 3.86
CA LEU A 24 -4.98 -1.19 4.33
C LEU A 24 -3.92 -1.76 3.38
N ARG A 25 -4.32 -2.58 2.40
CA ARG A 25 -3.45 -3.11 1.34
C ARG A 25 -3.38 -2.20 0.11
N ASN A 26 -4.25 -1.19 0.02
CA ASN A 26 -4.26 -0.28 -1.11
C ASN A 26 -3.02 0.64 -1.10
N ASP A 27 -2.47 0.89 -2.29
CA ASP A 27 -1.39 1.87 -2.43
C ASP A 27 -1.87 3.27 -2.07
N VAL A 28 -1.15 3.92 -1.18
CA VAL A 28 -1.38 5.29 -0.73
C VAL A 28 -0.42 6.23 -1.44
N GLY A 29 -0.96 7.31 -2.02
CA GLY A 29 -0.18 8.30 -2.76
C GLY A 29 0.08 7.93 -4.22
N ALA A 30 0.04 8.93 -5.10
CA ALA A 30 0.18 8.73 -6.53
C ALA A 30 1.59 8.27 -6.92
N ARG A 31 2.64 8.77 -6.24
CA ARG A 31 4.02 8.34 -6.47
C ARG A 31 4.21 6.86 -6.19
N ALA A 32 3.77 6.39 -5.02
CA ALA A 32 3.89 4.98 -4.64
C ALA A 32 3.09 4.07 -5.56
N ALA A 33 1.87 4.47 -5.93
CA ALA A 33 1.04 3.72 -6.85
C ALA A 33 1.62 3.65 -8.28
N ALA A 34 2.28 4.73 -8.75
CA ALA A 34 2.97 4.72 -10.03
C ALA A 34 4.15 3.72 -10.06
N LEU A 35 4.76 3.48 -8.89
CA LEU A 35 5.82 2.49 -8.67
C LEU A 35 5.26 1.11 -8.29
N ALA A 36 3.93 0.90 -8.41
CA ALA A 36 3.23 -0.34 -8.06
C ALA A 36 3.46 -0.80 -6.60
N GLY A 37 3.60 0.15 -5.67
CA GLY A 37 3.86 -0.12 -4.25
C GLY A 37 5.31 -0.50 -3.91
N SER A 38 6.24 -0.45 -4.88
CA SER A 38 7.66 -0.75 -4.67
C SER A 38 8.38 0.43 -4.00
N VAL A 39 8.18 0.61 -2.69
CA VAL A 39 8.62 1.82 -1.96
C VAL A 39 9.18 1.54 -0.57
N VAL A 40 9.32 0.27 -0.17
CA VAL A 40 9.76 -0.13 1.20
C VAL A 40 11.14 0.40 1.57
N SER A 41 12.00 0.62 0.59
CA SER A 41 13.37 1.14 0.76
C SER A 41 13.55 2.60 0.32
N LEU A 42 12.47 3.30 -0.05
CA LEU A 42 12.54 4.70 -0.44
C LEU A 42 12.73 5.64 0.75
N THR A 43 13.14 6.87 0.45
CA THR A 43 13.51 7.90 1.44
C THR A 43 12.88 9.24 1.12
N ASN A 44 12.87 10.14 2.11
CA ASN A 44 12.52 11.56 1.97
C ASN A 44 11.12 11.80 1.37
N ASP A 45 10.12 11.08 1.86
CA ASP A 45 8.72 11.22 1.45
C ASP A 45 7.82 10.89 2.65
N PRO A 46 6.96 11.79 3.13
CA PRO A 46 6.11 11.53 4.31
C PRO A 46 5.09 10.42 4.06
N VAL A 47 4.70 10.13 2.81
CA VAL A 47 3.77 9.04 2.45
C VAL A 47 4.32 7.67 2.85
N LEU A 48 5.65 7.54 2.95
CA LEU A 48 6.31 6.28 3.33
C LEU A 48 6.01 5.85 4.76
N LEU A 49 5.44 6.73 5.60
CA LEU A 49 4.88 6.37 6.91
C LEU A 49 3.94 5.16 6.81
N PHE A 50 3.18 5.05 5.74
CA PHE A 50 2.22 3.96 5.50
C PHE A 50 2.85 2.67 4.97
N TYR A 51 4.15 2.69 4.59
CA TYR A 51 4.87 1.55 3.99
C TYR A 51 6.02 1.05 4.84
N ASN A 52 6.89 1.96 5.28
CA ASN A 52 8.02 1.68 6.15
C ASN A 52 8.25 2.87 7.10
N PRO A 53 7.86 2.76 8.38
CA PRO A 53 8.00 3.87 9.33
C PRO A 53 9.43 4.42 9.47
N ALA A 54 10.45 3.59 9.24
CA ALA A 54 11.85 4.03 9.31
C ALA A 54 12.18 5.15 8.30
N SER A 55 11.44 5.23 7.20
CA SER A 55 11.63 6.25 6.17
C SER A 55 11.34 7.68 6.66
N LEU A 56 10.53 7.85 7.72
CA LEU A 56 10.33 9.16 8.37
C LEU A 56 11.65 9.78 8.82
N GLY A 57 12.57 8.96 9.37
CA GLY A 57 13.90 9.40 9.82
C GLY A 57 14.80 9.94 8.71
N THR A 58 14.35 9.87 7.45
CA THR A 58 15.08 10.37 6.29
C THR A 58 14.52 11.68 5.74
N LEU A 59 13.47 12.24 6.34
CA LEU A 59 12.92 13.53 5.91
C LEU A 59 13.95 14.65 6.11
N ALA A 60 14.25 15.38 5.03
CA ALA A 60 15.21 16.47 5.05
C ALA A 60 14.62 17.77 5.61
N SER A 61 13.29 17.90 5.63
CA SER A 61 12.55 19.05 6.15
C SER A 61 11.13 18.62 6.54
N PRO A 62 10.41 19.44 7.33
CA PRO A 62 8.99 19.23 7.57
C PRO A 62 8.24 19.08 6.26
N SER A 63 7.46 18.03 6.11
CA SER A 63 6.82 17.72 4.83
C SER A 63 5.42 17.14 5.04
N GLY A 64 4.51 17.52 4.16
CA GLY A 64 3.15 17.00 4.14
C GLY A 64 2.73 16.56 2.76
N SER A 65 1.80 15.63 2.69
CA SER A 65 1.20 15.18 1.44
C SER A 65 -0.28 14.85 1.65
N ALA A 66 -1.08 15.15 0.64
CA ALA A 66 -2.47 14.74 0.58
C ALA A 66 -2.80 14.28 -0.84
N GLY A 67 -3.73 13.36 -0.95
CA GLY A 67 -4.13 12.85 -2.24
C GLY A 67 -5.51 12.24 -2.23
N PHE A 68 -6.01 12.10 -3.44
CA PHE A 68 -7.33 11.55 -3.71
C PHE A 68 -7.22 10.53 -4.84
N PHE A 69 -7.98 9.47 -4.73
CA PHE A 69 -8.14 8.50 -5.80
C PHE A 69 -9.60 8.09 -5.95
N LYS A 70 -10.02 8.06 -7.21
CA LYS A 70 -11.32 7.57 -7.60
C LYS A 70 -11.15 6.15 -8.10
N HIS A 71 -11.81 5.23 -7.42
CA HIS A 71 -11.95 3.84 -7.84
C HIS A 71 -13.14 3.67 -8.78
N LEU A 72 -13.28 2.47 -9.31
CA LEU A 72 -14.48 2.04 -10.03
C LEU A 72 -15.67 1.95 -9.05
N LEU A 73 -16.88 1.98 -9.59
CA LEU A 73 -18.14 1.79 -8.82
C LEU A 73 -18.36 2.82 -7.71
N ASP A 74 -18.00 4.10 -7.94
CA ASP A 74 -18.17 5.20 -6.99
C ASP A 74 -17.37 5.09 -5.69
N ILE A 75 -16.43 4.17 -5.60
CA ILE A 75 -15.49 4.11 -4.49
C ILE A 75 -14.52 5.29 -4.59
N ASN A 76 -14.45 6.07 -3.53
CA ASN A 76 -13.57 7.21 -3.41
C ASN A 76 -12.67 7.03 -2.19
N ALA A 77 -11.40 7.34 -2.31
CA ALA A 77 -10.51 7.30 -1.19
C ALA A 77 -9.53 8.48 -1.22
N GLY A 78 -8.99 8.80 -0.05
CA GLY A 78 -8.04 9.85 0.11
C GLY A 78 -7.14 9.63 1.30
N TYR A 79 -6.09 10.41 1.37
CA TYR A 79 -5.18 10.41 2.50
C TYR A 79 -4.64 11.82 2.76
N ALA A 80 -4.18 12.01 3.99
CA ALA A 80 -3.31 13.13 4.35
C ALA A 80 -2.25 12.61 5.32
N VAL A 81 -1.03 13.15 5.21
CA VAL A 81 0.10 12.78 6.05
C VAL A 81 1.01 13.98 6.26
N TYR A 82 1.60 14.07 7.43
CA TYR A 82 2.61 15.06 7.77
C TYR A 82 3.71 14.41 8.60
N GLY A 83 4.95 14.86 8.39
CA GLY A 83 6.10 14.40 9.16
C GLY A 83 7.12 15.53 9.32
N GLN A 84 7.81 15.53 10.47
CA GLN A 84 8.87 16.49 10.78
C GLN A 84 9.89 15.90 11.77
N GLU A 85 11.06 16.48 11.78
CA GLU A 85 12.03 16.30 12.85
C GLU A 85 11.67 17.18 14.07
N ILE A 86 11.77 16.61 15.26
CA ILE A 86 11.74 17.35 16.53
C ILE A 86 13.11 17.24 17.15
N ALA A 87 13.78 18.38 17.30
CA ALA A 87 15.15 18.45 17.82
C ALA A 87 15.26 17.74 19.19
N GLY A 88 16.23 16.84 19.32
CA GLY A 88 16.48 16.07 20.52
C GLY A 88 15.51 14.90 20.76
N VAL A 89 14.49 14.72 19.90
CA VAL A 89 13.52 13.62 19.99
C VAL A 89 13.69 12.65 18.83
N GLY A 90 13.71 13.14 17.60
CA GLY A 90 13.72 12.38 16.36
C GLY A 90 12.60 12.81 15.43
N HIS A 91 12.25 11.99 14.46
CA HIS A 91 11.20 12.29 13.49
C HIS A 91 9.85 11.75 13.95
N VAL A 92 8.84 12.59 13.87
CA VAL A 92 7.44 12.21 14.17
C VAL A 92 6.58 12.43 12.94
N GLY A 93 5.54 11.63 12.81
CA GLY A 93 4.59 11.78 11.70
C GLY A 93 3.20 11.33 12.11
N ALA A 94 2.20 11.90 11.43
CA ALA A 94 0.81 11.48 11.58
C ALA A 94 0.14 11.45 10.21
N GLY A 95 -0.79 10.52 10.03
CA GLY A 95 -1.52 10.40 8.78
C GLY A 95 -2.89 9.79 8.96
N VAL A 96 -3.73 9.98 7.94
CA VAL A 96 -5.06 9.41 7.86
C VAL A 96 -5.28 8.86 6.46
N ILE A 97 -5.92 7.70 6.38
CA ILE A 97 -6.43 7.11 5.14
C ILE A 97 -7.93 6.97 5.31
N TYR A 98 -8.69 7.36 4.31
CA TYR A 98 -10.15 7.26 4.30
C TYR A 98 -10.59 6.62 2.97
N THR A 99 -11.51 5.66 3.06
CA THR A 99 -12.15 5.03 1.89
C THR A 99 -13.66 5.07 2.07
N ASN A 100 -14.36 5.56 1.06
CA ASN A 100 -15.82 5.52 0.98
C ASN A 100 -16.20 4.62 -0.20
N TYR A 101 -17.00 3.61 0.07
CA TYR A 101 -17.41 2.62 -0.93
C TYR A 101 -18.68 3.01 -1.69
N GLY A 102 -19.20 4.21 -1.43
CA GLY A 102 -20.44 4.67 -2.04
C GLY A 102 -21.70 4.17 -1.34
N SER A 103 -22.78 4.12 -2.09
CA SER A 103 -24.11 3.69 -1.62
C SER A 103 -24.51 2.41 -2.34
N PHE A 104 -25.04 1.46 -1.59
CA PHE A 104 -25.53 0.18 -2.09
C PHE A 104 -27.04 0.05 -1.88
N ASP A 105 -27.73 -0.52 -2.85
CA ASP A 105 -29.14 -0.82 -2.72
C ASP A 105 -29.36 -1.99 -1.75
N ARG A 106 -30.29 -1.81 -0.83
CA ARG A 106 -30.73 -2.89 0.06
C ARG A 106 -31.85 -3.64 -0.64
N SER A 107 -31.64 -4.90 -0.97
CA SER A 107 -32.63 -5.77 -1.58
C SER A 107 -33.04 -6.88 -0.64
N ASP A 108 -34.33 -7.24 -0.66
CA ASP A 108 -34.83 -8.43 0.03
C ASP A 108 -34.53 -9.71 -0.78
N GLU A 109 -34.87 -10.87 -0.24
CA GLU A 109 -34.69 -12.17 -0.88
C GLU A 109 -35.50 -12.34 -2.18
N PHE A 110 -36.46 -11.47 -2.45
CA PHE A 110 -37.27 -11.43 -3.65
C PHE A 110 -36.77 -10.41 -4.69
N GLY A 111 -35.68 -9.68 -4.37
CA GLY A 111 -35.12 -8.66 -5.26
C GLY A 111 -35.79 -7.29 -5.19
N ASN A 112 -36.70 -7.05 -4.24
CA ASN A 112 -37.30 -5.72 -4.07
C ASN A 112 -36.31 -4.82 -3.32
N THR A 113 -36.09 -3.61 -3.84
CA THR A 113 -35.24 -2.61 -3.18
C THR A 113 -35.99 -1.95 -2.03
N SER A 114 -35.42 -1.97 -0.83
CA SER A 114 -36.01 -1.46 0.41
C SER A 114 -35.25 -0.28 1.02
N GLY A 115 -34.41 0.40 0.24
CA GLY A 115 -33.59 1.54 0.65
C GLY A 115 -32.10 1.37 0.26
N THR A 116 -31.25 2.22 0.82
CA THR A 116 -29.80 2.19 0.56
C THR A 116 -29.02 2.14 1.87
N PHE A 117 -27.78 1.66 1.80
CA PHE A 117 -26.80 1.73 2.88
C PHE A 117 -25.43 2.17 2.35
N THR A 118 -24.55 2.64 3.24
CA THR A 118 -23.20 3.10 2.90
C THR A 118 -22.16 2.26 3.64
N ALA A 119 -20.95 2.20 3.05
CA ALA A 119 -19.79 1.61 3.70
C ALA A 119 -18.60 2.56 3.63
N SER A 120 -17.80 2.60 4.70
CA SER A 120 -16.59 3.43 4.76
C SER A 120 -15.59 2.90 5.77
N ASP A 121 -14.32 3.14 5.48
CA ASP A 121 -13.18 2.79 6.33
C ASP A 121 -12.32 4.02 6.59
N ILE A 122 -11.77 4.13 7.80
CA ILE A 122 -10.79 5.15 8.15
C ILE A 122 -9.69 4.53 9.01
N ALA A 123 -8.44 4.93 8.77
CA ALA A 123 -7.29 4.56 9.58
C ALA A 123 -6.50 5.81 9.96
N PHE A 124 -6.33 6.04 11.25
CA PHE A 124 -5.43 7.06 11.80
C PHE A 124 -4.11 6.40 12.16
N SER A 125 -3.00 7.05 11.81
CA SER A 125 -1.64 6.58 12.05
C SER A 125 -0.84 7.65 12.77
N ALA A 126 -0.08 7.27 13.79
CA ALA A 126 0.90 8.11 14.45
C ALA A 126 2.23 7.35 14.53
N GLY A 127 3.30 7.97 14.05
CA GLY A 127 4.59 7.32 13.86
C GLY A 127 5.76 8.10 14.46
N TYR A 128 6.79 7.33 14.78
CA TYR A 128 8.08 7.80 15.25
C TYR A 128 9.20 7.07 14.53
N SER A 129 10.28 7.79 14.23
CA SER A 129 11.49 7.24 13.63
C SER A 129 12.72 7.98 14.15
N ASN A 130 13.82 7.25 14.24
CA ASN A 130 15.13 7.83 14.57
C ASN A 130 16.24 7.03 13.87
N SER A 131 17.47 7.53 13.92
CA SER A 131 18.65 6.80 13.45
C SER A 131 19.29 6.04 14.62
N LEU A 132 19.71 4.79 14.37
CA LEU A 132 20.60 4.05 15.26
C LEU A 132 22.05 4.45 15.00
N GLU A 133 22.39 4.62 13.73
CA GLU A 133 23.70 5.06 13.22
C GLU A 133 23.46 5.96 12.02
N GLU A 134 24.49 6.60 11.50
CA GLU A 134 24.41 7.62 10.42
C GLU A 134 23.54 7.18 9.22
N ASN A 135 23.52 5.88 8.90
CA ASN A 135 22.85 5.34 7.74
C ASN A 135 21.80 4.25 8.06
N VAL A 136 21.52 4.00 9.34
CA VAL A 136 20.57 2.99 9.82
C VAL A 136 19.43 3.67 10.55
N PHE A 137 18.22 3.56 10.01
CA PHE A 137 17.02 4.15 10.56
C PHE A 137 16.07 3.06 11.03
N TYR A 138 15.36 3.33 12.10
CA TYR A 138 14.27 2.49 12.59
C TYR A 138 13.03 3.33 12.82
N GLY A 139 11.87 2.70 12.82
CA GLY A 139 10.62 3.41 13.08
C GLY A 139 9.49 2.49 13.48
N GLY A 140 8.47 3.09 14.06
CA GLY A 140 7.23 2.43 14.42
C GLY A 140 6.03 3.36 14.23
N VAL A 141 4.90 2.76 13.95
CA VAL A 141 3.59 3.41 13.80
C VAL A 141 2.59 2.68 14.66
N VAL A 142 1.70 3.43 15.31
CA VAL A 142 0.46 2.90 15.88
C VAL A 142 -0.72 3.35 15.03
N LYS A 143 -1.69 2.45 14.84
CA LYS A 143 -2.87 2.69 14.01
C LYS A 143 -4.14 2.42 14.79
N PHE A 144 -5.11 3.33 14.66
CA PHE A 144 -6.50 3.09 15.03
C PHE A 144 -7.32 3.02 13.74
N ILE A 145 -8.08 1.93 13.60
CA ILE A 145 -8.85 1.63 12.40
C ILE A 145 -10.31 1.53 12.78
N TYR A 146 -11.17 2.18 12.01
CA TYR A 146 -12.60 2.14 12.15
C TYR A 146 -13.23 1.83 10.79
N SER A 147 -14.12 0.86 10.77
CA SER A 147 -14.83 0.42 9.59
C SER A 147 -16.33 0.38 9.89
N SER A 148 -17.14 0.83 8.93
CA SER A 148 -18.60 0.93 9.06
C SER A 148 -19.26 0.42 7.79
N ILE A 149 -20.21 -0.49 7.93
CA ILE A 149 -21.05 -1.01 6.86
C ILE A 149 -22.49 -1.02 7.38
N ASP A 150 -23.36 -0.20 6.80
CA ASP A 150 -24.74 -0.03 7.23
C ASP A 150 -24.80 0.37 8.75
N THR A 151 -25.41 -0.47 9.56
CA THR A 151 -25.52 -0.31 11.02
C THR A 151 -24.38 -0.99 11.78
N TYR A 152 -23.58 -1.81 11.10
CA TYR A 152 -22.47 -2.56 11.69
C TYR A 152 -21.19 -1.73 11.71
N ARG A 153 -20.39 -1.96 12.74
CA ARG A 153 -19.11 -1.26 12.94
C ARG A 153 -18.05 -2.24 13.43
N ALA A 154 -16.84 -2.03 12.97
CA ALA A 154 -15.67 -2.76 13.45
C ALA A 154 -14.56 -1.76 13.78
N THR A 155 -13.77 -2.08 14.80
CA THR A 155 -12.60 -1.30 15.18
C THR A 155 -11.41 -2.21 15.36
N ALA A 156 -10.21 -1.70 15.07
CA ALA A 156 -8.98 -2.43 15.29
C ALA A 156 -7.85 -1.51 15.76
N LEU A 157 -6.91 -2.10 16.48
CA LEU A 157 -5.63 -1.49 16.82
C LEU A 157 -4.52 -2.28 16.15
N ALA A 158 -3.62 -1.58 15.49
CA ALA A 158 -2.48 -2.17 14.81
C ALA A 158 -1.20 -1.36 15.06
N ALA A 159 -0.07 -1.99 14.79
CA ALA A 159 1.24 -1.36 14.78
C ALA A 159 2.01 -1.78 13.54
N ASP A 160 2.89 -0.89 13.08
CA ASP A 160 3.90 -1.20 12.06
C ASP A 160 5.28 -0.95 12.65
N ILE A 161 6.26 -1.74 12.23
CA ILE A 161 7.68 -1.53 12.52
C ILE A 161 8.47 -1.59 11.23
N GLY A 162 9.59 -0.86 11.21
CA GLY A 162 10.44 -0.84 10.04
C GLY A 162 11.89 -0.52 10.35
N ILE A 163 12.74 -0.94 9.44
CA ILE A 163 14.17 -0.62 9.40
C ILE A 163 14.55 -0.21 7.98
N LEU A 164 15.49 0.72 7.87
CA LEU A 164 16.03 1.21 6.61
C LEU A 164 17.54 1.38 6.74
N TYR A 165 18.27 0.83 5.80
CA TYR A 165 19.73 0.98 5.71
C TYR A 165 20.09 1.66 4.38
N ARG A 166 20.83 2.77 4.46
CA ARG A 166 21.32 3.52 3.30
C ARG A 166 22.80 3.26 3.10
N LEU A 167 23.20 3.02 1.86
CA LEU A 167 24.60 2.89 1.43
C LEU A 167 24.89 4.02 0.42
N PRO A 168 25.28 5.21 0.89
CA PRO A 168 25.43 6.40 0.04
C PRO A 168 26.43 6.20 -1.10
N GLU A 169 27.57 5.52 -0.84
CA GLU A 169 28.59 5.25 -1.85
C GLU A 169 28.08 4.42 -3.03
N SER A 170 27.22 3.45 -2.73
CA SER A 170 26.60 2.56 -3.72
C SER A 170 25.28 3.11 -4.26
N ARG A 171 24.77 4.22 -3.68
CA ARG A 171 23.43 4.77 -3.97
C ARG A 171 22.34 3.72 -3.84
N LEU A 172 22.51 2.81 -2.90
CA LEU A 172 21.63 1.68 -2.59
C LEU A 172 20.95 1.97 -1.25
N SER A 173 19.66 1.66 -1.16
CA SER A 173 18.94 1.60 0.11
C SER A 173 18.26 0.24 0.23
N LEU A 174 18.27 -0.32 1.43
CA LEU A 174 17.62 -1.58 1.77
C LEU A 174 16.59 -1.29 2.86
N GLY A 175 15.38 -1.80 2.71
CA GLY A 175 14.31 -1.61 3.68
C GLY A 175 13.65 -2.92 4.06
N ALA A 176 13.18 -3.00 5.29
CA ALA A 176 12.27 -4.06 5.74
C ALA A 176 11.19 -3.46 6.61
N SER A 177 9.97 -3.97 6.47
CA SER A 177 8.82 -3.54 7.29
C SER A 177 7.90 -4.70 7.61
N LEU A 178 7.32 -4.66 8.79
CA LEU A 178 6.24 -5.56 9.20
C LEU A 178 5.06 -4.68 9.57
N ARG A 179 3.97 -4.79 8.79
CA ARG A 179 2.82 -3.89 8.86
C ARG A 179 1.57 -4.61 9.34
N ASN A 180 0.67 -3.83 9.97
CA ASN A 180 -0.63 -4.28 10.44
C ASN A 180 -0.56 -5.42 11.48
N ILE A 181 0.43 -5.35 12.37
CA ILE A 181 0.52 -6.23 13.55
C ILE A 181 -0.55 -5.79 14.52
N GLY A 182 -1.60 -6.56 14.70
CA GLY A 182 -2.68 -6.11 15.58
C GLY A 182 -3.87 -7.04 15.63
N ARG A 183 -4.95 -6.51 16.18
CA ARG A 183 -6.20 -7.27 16.32
C ARG A 183 -7.41 -6.35 16.27
N GLU A 184 -8.54 -6.91 15.91
CA GLU A 184 -9.85 -6.30 16.14
C GLU A 184 -10.11 -6.04 17.63
N THR A 185 -10.72 -4.90 17.90
CA THR A 185 -11.18 -4.51 19.25
C THR A 185 -12.70 -4.40 19.31
N GLY A 186 -13.36 -4.34 18.18
CA GLY A 186 -14.81 -4.40 18.00
C GLY A 186 -15.13 -5.06 16.67
N THR A 187 -16.00 -6.06 16.69
CA THR A 187 -16.26 -6.97 15.56
C THR A 187 -17.58 -6.69 14.86
N TYR A 188 -17.68 -6.96 13.56
CA TYR A 188 -18.94 -7.05 12.85
C TYR A 188 -19.73 -8.29 13.32
N ALA A 189 -20.90 -8.07 13.91
CA ALA A 189 -21.82 -9.15 14.29
C ALA A 189 -21.18 -10.31 15.10
N GLY A 190 -20.10 -10.06 15.85
CA GLY A 190 -19.42 -11.06 16.67
C GLY A 190 -18.47 -12.00 15.91
N VAL A 191 -18.20 -11.75 14.64
CA VAL A 191 -17.20 -12.50 13.85
C VAL A 191 -15.86 -11.78 13.93
N ASN A 192 -14.81 -12.48 14.39
CA ASN A 192 -13.46 -11.93 14.41
C ASN A 192 -12.81 -12.05 13.03
N GLU A 193 -12.25 -10.95 12.55
CA GLU A 193 -11.47 -10.92 11.33
C GLU A 193 -10.00 -10.58 11.62
N THR A 194 -9.11 -11.10 10.77
CA THR A 194 -7.67 -10.84 10.89
C THR A 194 -7.29 -9.58 10.16
N LEU A 195 -6.35 -8.82 10.71
CA LEU A 195 -5.74 -7.71 9.96
C LEU A 195 -4.82 -8.23 8.86
N PRO A 196 -4.67 -7.48 7.76
CA PRO A 196 -3.84 -7.88 6.63
C PRO A 196 -2.34 -7.72 6.93
N LEU A 197 -1.80 -8.59 7.78
CA LEU A 197 -0.37 -8.61 8.11
C LEU A 197 0.47 -8.69 6.85
N ASP A 198 1.52 -7.86 6.76
CA ASP A 198 2.42 -7.83 5.63
C ASP A 198 3.87 -7.66 6.09
N PHE A 199 4.68 -8.70 5.89
CA PHE A 199 6.13 -8.61 5.99
C PHE A 199 6.71 -8.35 4.61
N ALA A 200 7.36 -7.19 4.44
CA ALA A 200 7.95 -6.77 3.19
C ALA A 200 9.44 -6.46 3.35
N VAL A 201 10.21 -6.75 2.30
CA VAL A 201 11.61 -6.34 2.16
C VAL A 201 11.80 -5.72 0.79
N GLY A 202 12.64 -4.71 0.70
CA GLY A 202 12.87 -3.98 -0.53
C GLY A 202 14.29 -3.45 -0.69
N ALA A 203 14.64 -3.19 -1.93
CA ALA A 203 15.88 -2.54 -2.31
C ALA A 203 15.62 -1.49 -3.37
N SER A 204 16.32 -0.36 -3.27
CA SER A 204 16.31 0.70 -4.27
C SER A 204 17.72 1.14 -4.61
N VAL A 205 17.98 1.40 -5.89
CA VAL A 205 19.29 1.80 -6.37
C VAL A 205 19.17 2.89 -7.44
N VAL A 206 20.08 3.85 -7.41
CA VAL A 206 20.29 4.83 -8.49
C VAL A 206 21.59 4.47 -9.23
N PRO A 207 21.53 3.80 -10.39
CA PRO A 207 22.72 3.44 -11.15
C PRO A 207 23.55 4.67 -11.51
N ARG A 208 24.89 4.53 -11.49
CA ARG A 208 25.79 5.63 -11.85
C ARG A 208 25.58 6.03 -13.31
N GLY A 209 25.46 7.34 -13.55
CA GLY A 209 25.32 7.89 -14.91
C GLY A 209 23.89 7.84 -15.49
N LEU A 210 22.92 7.29 -14.75
CA LEU A 210 21.52 7.28 -15.17
C LEU A 210 20.65 8.07 -14.18
N PRO A 211 19.75 8.94 -14.67
CA PRO A 211 18.79 9.64 -13.84
C PRO A 211 17.57 8.75 -13.52
N LEU A 212 17.85 7.51 -13.11
CA LEU A 212 16.85 6.47 -12.91
C LEU A 212 17.01 5.87 -11.51
N LEU A 213 15.97 5.90 -10.72
CA LEU A 213 15.82 5.14 -9.49
C LEU A 213 15.09 3.84 -9.83
N LEU A 214 15.67 2.71 -9.48
CA LEU A 214 15.08 1.38 -9.61
C LEU A 214 14.76 0.81 -8.24
N ASN A 215 13.58 0.20 -8.11
CA ASN A 215 13.10 -0.41 -6.87
C ASN A 215 12.63 -1.83 -7.13
N VAL A 216 12.84 -2.70 -6.15
CA VAL A 216 12.25 -4.03 -6.11
C VAL A 216 11.86 -4.34 -4.67
N ASP A 217 10.60 -4.75 -4.45
CA ASP A 217 10.10 -5.14 -3.14
C ASP A 217 9.44 -6.52 -3.23
N PHE A 218 9.56 -7.28 -2.13
CA PHE A 218 8.85 -8.54 -1.91
C PHE A 218 7.90 -8.34 -0.74
N HIS A 219 6.64 -8.66 -0.94
CA HIS A 219 5.55 -8.50 0.02
C HIS A 219 5.01 -9.85 0.49
N ARG A 220 4.22 -9.83 1.58
CA ARG A 220 3.54 -11.02 2.12
C ARG A 220 4.48 -12.20 2.42
N LEU A 221 5.72 -11.91 2.80
CA LEU A 221 6.72 -12.93 3.12
C LEU A 221 6.32 -13.78 4.36
N ASN A 222 5.37 -13.29 5.17
CA ASN A 222 4.73 -14.00 6.27
C ASN A 222 3.73 -15.06 5.82
N GLU A 223 3.20 -14.99 4.59
CA GLU A 223 2.27 -15.98 4.07
C GLU A 223 3.01 -17.25 3.62
N ASN A 224 2.33 -18.39 3.68
CA ASN A 224 2.90 -19.67 3.24
C ASN A 224 2.09 -20.26 2.07
N PRO A 225 2.38 -19.83 0.82
CA PRO A 225 1.61 -20.26 -0.36
C PRO A 225 1.95 -21.68 -0.86
N GLY A 226 2.56 -22.52 -0.04
CA GLY A 226 2.84 -23.92 -0.37
C GLY A 226 4.31 -24.28 -0.60
N GLY A 227 5.19 -23.30 -0.86
CA GLY A 227 6.62 -23.53 -1.07
C GLY A 227 7.48 -22.32 -0.73
N PHE A 228 8.76 -22.54 -0.40
CA PHE A 228 9.67 -21.45 -0.05
C PHE A 228 9.80 -20.43 -1.19
N ILE A 229 9.94 -20.90 -2.44
CA ILE A 229 10.07 -20.03 -3.63
C ILE A 229 8.76 -19.28 -3.92
N ASP A 230 7.61 -19.85 -3.59
CA ASP A 230 6.32 -19.25 -3.84
C ASP A 230 6.08 -17.97 -3.02
N ARG A 231 6.75 -17.81 -1.88
CA ARG A 231 6.73 -16.57 -1.07
C ARG A 231 7.25 -15.35 -1.83
N PHE A 232 8.20 -15.55 -2.75
CA PHE A 232 8.77 -14.46 -3.55
C PHE A 232 7.95 -14.10 -4.80
N ARG A 233 6.78 -14.74 -5.00
CA ARG A 233 5.89 -14.42 -6.12
C ARG A 233 5.13 -13.11 -5.91
N ALA A 234 4.97 -12.64 -4.68
CA ALA A 234 4.38 -11.35 -4.37
C ALA A 234 5.46 -10.26 -4.44
N PHE A 235 5.98 -9.99 -5.63
CA PHE A 235 6.97 -8.95 -5.85
C PHE A 235 6.41 -7.78 -6.64
N THR A 236 7.00 -6.62 -6.40
CA THR A 236 6.78 -5.38 -7.15
C THR A 236 8.11 -4.82 -7.66
N VAL A 237 8.06 -4.21 -8.82
CA VAL A 237 9.21 -3.52 -9.42
C VAL A 237 8.77 -2.13 -9.84
N GLY A 238 9.57 -1.13 -9.50
CA GLY A 238 9.31 0.26 -9.85
C GLY A 238 10.53 0.94 -10.45
N GLY A 239 10.28 1.95 -11.27
CA GLY A 239 11.31 2.81 -11.81
C GLY A 239 10.83 4.26 -11.88
N GLU A 240 11.69 5.19 -11.44
CA GLU A 240 11.45 6.62 -11.49
C GLU A 240 12.56 7.29 -12.28
N PHE A 241 12.21 7.86 -13.44
CA PHE A 241 13.09 8.65 -14.29
C PHE A 241 12.98 10.13 -13.93
N THR A 242 14.08 10.74 -13.53
CA THR A 242 14.20 12.19 -13.37
C THR A 242 14.58 12.82 -14.71
N LEU A 243 13.58 13.20 -15.51
CA LEU A 243 13.80 13.78 -16.85
C LEU A 243 14.33 15.21 -16.76
N SER A 244 13.95 15.96 -15.73
CA SER A 244 14.44 17.29 -15.41
C SER A 244 14.24 17.56 -13.91
N ARG A 245 14.68 18.76 -13.43
CA ARG A 245 14.39 19.19 -12.05
C ARG A 245 12.89 19.38 -11.77
N VAL A 246 12.08 19.51 -12.82
CA VAL A 246 10.64 19.74 -12.75
C VAL A 246 9.85 18.47 -13.02
N PHE A 247 10.36 17.56 -13.86
CA PHE A 247 9.56 16.47 -14.42
C PHE A 247 10.15 15.10 -14.10
N GLN A 248 9.32 14.21 -13.52
CA GLN A 248 9.61 12.81 -13.26
C GLN A 248 8.60 11.92 -13.98
N ALA A 249 9.08 10.85 -14.62
CA ALA A 249 8.24 9.79 -15.17
C ALA A 249 8.44 8.51 -14.37
N ARG A 250 7.36 7.78 -14.10
CA ARG A 250 7.37 6.58 -13.27
C ARG A 250 6.66 5.43 -13.95
N PHE A 251 7.12 4.23 -13.68
CA PHE A 251 6.49 2.99 -14.09
C PHE A 251 6.62 1.96 -12.98
N GLY A 252 5.67 1.04 -12.93
CA GLY A 252 5.65 -0.01 -11.94
C GLY A 252 4.97 -1.28 -12.44
N TYR A 253 5.31 -2.38 -11.80
CA TYR A 253 4.71 -3.68 -12.05
C TYR A 253 4.50 -4.45 -10.75
N ASN A 254 3.29 -4.94 -10.53
CA ASN A 254 2.89 -5.77 -9.39
C ASN A 254 2.49 -7.16 -9.88
N ASN A 255 3.32 -8.16 -9.60
CA ASN A 255 3.11 -9.53 -10.06
C ASN A 255 1.93 -10.20 -9.38
N GLN A 256 1.71 -9.93 -8.08
CA GLN A 256 0.56 -10.49 -7.37
C GLN A 256 -0.74 -9.85 -7.85
N GLY A 257 -0.78 -8.51 -7.95
CA GLY A 257 -1.94 -7.79 -8.49
C GLY A 257 -2.30 -8.24 -9.90
N ARG A 258 -1.31 -8.57 -10.74
CA ARG A 258 -1.55 -9.16 -12.06
C ARG A 258 -2.30 -10.50 -11.96
N LYS A 259 -1.85 -11.40 -11.06
CA LYS A 259 -2.48 -12.72 -10.89
C LYS A 259 -3.89 -12.61 -10.33
N ASP A 260 -4.08 -11.76 -9.32
CA ASP A 260 -5.37 -11.58 -8.65
C ASP A 260 -6.43 -10.97 -9.60
N LEU A 261 -5.99 -10.15 -10.56
CA LEU A 261 -6.85 -9.45 -11.51
C LEU A 261 -6.94 -10.14 -12.89
N GLN A 262 -6.22 -11.25 -13.09
CA GLN A 262 -6.25 -11.98 -14.36
C GLN A 262 -7.51 -12.82 -14.47
N THR A 263 -8.49 -12.34 -15.24
CA THR A 263 -9.68 -13.09 -15.62
C THR A 263 -9.53 -13.62 -17.04
N GLY A 264 -9.40 -14.96 -17.20
CA GLY A 264 -9.27 -15.61 -18.51
C GLY A 264 -7.84 -15.73 -19.02
N THR A 265 -7.69 -16.01 -20.33
CA THR A 265 -6.40 -16.32 -20.99
C THR A 265 -5.68 -15.12 -21.55
N THR A 266 -6.30 -13.94 -21.62
CA THR A 266 -5.69 -12.72 -22.20
C THR A 266 -4.87 -12.00 -21.14
N PRO A 267 -3.56 -11.80 -21.37
CA PRO A 267 -2.67 -11.25 -20.34
C PRO A 267 -2.83 -9.74 -20.09
N GLY A 268 -3.71 -8.99 -20.65
CA GLY A 268 -3.99 -7.58 -20.39
C GLY A 268 -2.85 -6.77 -19.73
N LEU A 269 -3.12 -5.53 -19.36
CA LEU A 269 -2.17 -4.66 -18.64
C LEU A 269 -2.33 -4.73 -17.10
N ALA A 270 -3.09 -5.70 -16.56
CA ALA A 270 -3.27 -5.84 -15.12
C ALA A 270 -1.92 -5.91 -14.39
N GLY A 271 -1.81 -5.20 -13.28
CA GLY A 271 -0.58 -5.11 -12.49
C GLY A 271 0.45 -4.09 -12.98
N PHE A 272 0.26 -3.47 -14.14
CA PHE A 272 1.10 -2.35 -14.59
C PHE A 272 0.58 -1.03 -14.06
N SER A 273 1.52 -0.15 -13.70
CA SER A 273 1.26 1.22 -13.27
C SER A 273 2.19 2.19 -13.99
N ALA A 274 1.71 3.40 -14.21
CA ALA A 274 2.51 4.49 -14.75
C ALA A 274 2.14 5.80 -14.03
N GLY A 275 3.04 6.78 -14.05
CA GLY A 275 2.76 8.07 -13.44
C GLY A 275 3.75 9.14 -13.84
N VAL A 276 3.39 10.37 -13.48
CA VAL A 276 4.21 11.55 -13.67
C VAL A 276 4.23 12.38 -12.40
N GLY A 277 5.36 13.04 -12.15
CA GLY A 277 5.52 14.01 -11.08
C GLY A 277 5.96 15.35 -11.66
N ILE A 278 5.39 16.43 -11.14
CA ILE A 278 5.76 17.80 -11.48
C ILE A 278 6.15 18.51 -10.20
N THR A 279 7.41 18.94 -10.13
CA THR A 279 7.96 19.69 -8.99
C THR A 279 8.05 21.15 -9.32
N VAL A 280 7.40 22.00 -8.53
CA VAL A 280 7.48 23.47 -8.64
C VAL A 280 7.85 24.03 -7.26
N SER A 281 9.05 24.56 -7.14
CA SER A 281 9.59 25.02 -5.85
C SER A 281 9.60 23.87 -4.82
N SER A 282 8.92 24.03 -3.69
CA SER A 282 8.79 23.02 -2.63
C SER A 282 7.56 22.10 -2.78
N THR A 283 6.77 22.28 -3.85
CA THR A 283 5.53 21.54 -4.08
C THR A 283 5.72 20.52 -5.19
N VAL A 284 5.24 19.31 -4.96
CA VAL A 284 5.19 18.23 -5.95
C VAL A 284 3.75 17.86 -6.21
N VAL A 285 3.36 17.80 -7.47
CA VAL A 285 2.06 17.27 -7.90
C VAL A 285 2.31 15.96 -8.65
N ASP A 286 1.76 14.89 -8.16
CA ASP A 286 1.90 13.56 -8.75
C ASP A 286 0.56 13.07 -9.29
N TYR A 287 0.62 12.41 -10.43
CA TYR A 287 -0.49 11.67 -11.01
C TYR A 287 -0.06 10.24 -11.32
N SER A 288 -0.95 9.29 -11.09
CA SER A 288 -0.71 7.89 -11.46
C SER A 288 -1.95 7.22 -12.02
N LEU A 289 -1.69 6.22 -12.85
CA LEU A 289 -2.65 5.30 -13.43
C LEU A 289 -2.19 3.89 -13.13
N SER A 290 -3.06 3.08 -12.50
CA SER A 290 -2.84 1.65 -12.27
C SER A 290 -3.85 0.84 -13.06
N ALA A 291 -3.39 -0.09 -13.88
CA ALA A 291 -4.24 -0.93 -14.70
C ALA A 291 -4.76 -2.13 -13.90
N LEU A 292 -6.08 -2.24 -13.78
CA LEU A 292 -6.78 -3.33 -13.11
C LEU A 292 -7.31 -4.38 -14.10
N GLY A 293 -6.72 -4.44 -15.30
CA GLY A 293 -7.13 -5.38 -16.35
C GLY A 293 -8.54 -5.10 -16.86
N PRO A 294 -9.39 -6.13 -16.99
CA PRO A 294 -10.76 -5.99 -17.49
C PRO A 294 -11.66 -5.11 -16.61
N ILE A 295 -11.28 -4.92 -15.35
CA ILE A 295 -12.07 -4.12 -14.40
C ILE A 295 -11.93 -2.61 -14.71
N GLY A 296 -10.80 -2.17 -15.31
CA GLY A 296 -10.56 -0.77 -15.70
C GLY A 296 -9.24 -0.21 -15.18
N ASN A 297 -9.19 1.09 -14.98
CA ASN A 297 -8.00 1.79 -14.50
C ASN A 297 -8.32 2.61 -13.25
N LEU A 298 -7.33 2.69 -12.36
CA LEU A 298 -7.41 3.48 -11.14
C LEU A 298 -6.53 4.71 -11.26
N HIS A 299 -7.13 5.87 -11.12
CA HIS A 299 -6.49 7.18 -11.22
C HIS A 299 -6.24 7.75 -9.82
N ARG A 300 -5.02 8.24 -9.57
CA ARG A 300 -4.66 8.92 -8.32
C ARG A 300 -4.00 10.26 -8.62
N ILE A 301 -4.30 11.22 -7.78
CA ILE A 301 -3.62 12.50 -7.76
C ILE A 301 -3.18 12.80 -6.34
N SER A 302 -1.98 13.34 -6.17
CA SER A 302 -1.49 13.80 -4.88
C SER A 302 -0.68 15.07 -4.98
N VAL A 303 -0.68 15.83 -3.90
CA VAL A 303 0.12 17.04 -3.74
C VAL A 303 0.95 16.86 -2.49
N GLY A 304 2.25 17.02 -2.63
CA GLY A 304 3.22 17.03 -1.55
C GLY A 304 3.88 18.40 -1.43
N MET A 305 4.24 18.79 -0.21
CA MET A 305 4.94 20.05 0.06
C MET A 305 6.00 19.84 1.14
N ALA A 306 7.18 20.39 0.91
CA ALA A 306 8.24 20.56 1.90
C ALA A 306 8.23 22.02 2.42
N PHE A 307 8.41 22.17 3.74
CA PHE A 307 8.34 23.48 4.43
C PHE A 307 9.70 23.95 4.89
#